data_f953e6e00f12221ae5cf4ae62b848953
#
_entry.id   f953e6e00f12221ae5cf4ae62b848953
#
_cell.length_a   1.000
_cell.length_b   1.000
_cell.length_c   1.000
_cell.angle_alpha   90.00
_cell.angle_beta   90.00
_cell.angle_gamma   90.00
#
_symmetry.space_group_name_H-M   'P 1'
#
loop_
_entity.id
_entity.type
_entity.pdbx_description
1 polymer ?
#
loop_
_entity_poly.entity_id
_entity_poly.type
_entity_poly.pdbx_seq_one_letter_code
_entity_poly.pdbx_strand_id
1 'polypeptide(L)'
;MLKIQQKADRGAIMLTVSGRLDAENVAQLCELLDAIPIDKTVALDLQDLVLADRAVVRLLRDFEERKRIVLRNCPSYIRIWMAAEGIQ
;
A
#
# COMPACT_ATOMS: atom_id res chain seq x y z
N MET A 1 -10.40 -11.19 4.60
CA MET A 1 -10.57 -11.12 3.14
C MET A 1 -10.03 -9.81 2.61
N LEU A 2 -9.35 -9.83 1.52
CA LEU A 2 -8.74 -8.65 0.91
C LEU A 2 -9.49 -8.25 -0.34
N LYS A 3 -9.75 -6.96 -0.50
CA LYS A 3 -10.36 -6.42 -1.70
C LYS A 3 -9.54 -5.24 -2.19
N ILE A 4 -9.17 -5.26 -3.46
CA ILE A 4 -8.40 -4.18 -4.09
C ILE A 4 -9.19 -3.69 -5.30
N GLN A 5 -9.44 -2.38 -5.34
CA GLN A 5 -10.10 -1.73 -6.48
C GLN A 5 -9.11 -0.79 -7.13
N GLN A 6 -9.08 -0.80 -8.46
CA GLN A 6 -8.17 0.02 -9.23
C GLN A 6 -8.95 1.05 -10.04
N LYS A 7 -8.51 2.31 -9.96
CA LYS A 7 -9.02 3.40 -10.79
C LYS A 7 -7.86 4.11 -11.45
N ALA A 8 -8.03 4.48 -12.71
CA ALA A 8 -7.04 5.28 -13.41
C ALA A 8 -7.59 6.68 -13.63
N ASP A 9 -6.77 7.70 -13.40
CA ASP A 9 -7.16 9.09 -13.57
C ASP A 9 -5.94 9.91 -13.97
N ARG A 10 -5.97 10.46 -15.19
CA ARG A 10 -4.96 11.40 -15.71
C ARG A 10 -3.52 10.94 -15.52
N GLY A 11 -3.24 9.68 -15.82
CA GLY A 11 -1.90 9.15 -15.69
C GLY A 11 -1.53 8.70 -14.30
N ALA A 12 -2.41 8.86 -13.33
CA ALA A 12 -2.24 8.33 -11.99
C ALA A 12 -3.16 7.13 -11.79
N ILE A 13 -2.73 6.20 -10.95
CA ILE A 13 -3.51 5.02 -10.65
C ILE A 13 -3.79 5.01 -9.15
N MET A 14 -5.06 4.86 -8.78
CA MET A 14 -5.44 4.75 -7.38
C MET A 14 -5.88 3.32 -7.09
N LEU A 15 -5.27 2.72 -6.08
CA LEU A 15 -5.63 1.41 -5.57
C LEU A 15 -6.27 1.59 -4.20
N THR A 16 -7.53 1.19 -4.08
CA THR A 16 -8.22 1.19 -2.80
C THR A 16 -8.12 -0.21 -2.22
N VAL A 17 -7.46 -0.32 -1.08
CA VAL A 17 -7.22 -1.60 -0.40
C VAL A 17 -8.11 -1.67 0.82
N SER A 18 -8.95 -2.68 0.89
CA SER A 18 -9.87 -2.86 2.02
C SER A 18 -9.80 -4.27 2.57
N GLY A 19 -10.14 -4.40 3.85
CA GLY A 19 -10.12 -5.65 4.56
C GLY A 19 -8.80 -5.91 5.27
N ARG A 20 -8.29 -7.12 5.17
CA ARG A 20 -7.07 -7.54 5.86
C ARG A 20 -5.95 -7.69 4.85
N LEU A 21 -4.84 -7.05 5.12
CA LEU A 21 -3.63 -7.17 4.30
C LEU A 21 -2.54 -7.81 5.16
N ASP A 22 -2.24 -9.06 4.88
CA ASP A 22 -1.27 -9.83 5.65
C ASP A 22 -0.27 -10.54 4.73
N ALA A 23 0.65 -11.29 5.32
CA ALA A 23 1.72 -11.94 4.57
C ALA A 23 1.18 -12.95 3.56
N GLU A 24 0.00 -13.50 3.78
CA GLU A 24 -0.57 -14.49 2.87
C GLU A 24 -1.14 -13.87 1.60
N ASN A 25 -1.69 -12.66 1.70
CA ASN A 25 -2.37 -12.04 0.57
C ASN A 25 -1.64 -10.82 0.00
N VAL A 26 -0.57 -10.36 0.63
CA VAL A 26 0.16 -9.19 0.16
C VAL A 26 0.75 -9.40 -1.24
N ALA A 27 0.95 -10.64 -1.65
CA ALA A 27 1.44 -10.94 -3.00
C ALA A 27 0.50 -10.41 -4.08
N GLN A 28 -0.82 -10.40 -3.82
CA GLN A 28 -1.78 -9.83 -4.78
C GLN A 28 -1.51 -8.36 -5.01
N LEU A 29 -1.23 -7.61 -3.95
CA LEU A 29 -0.90 -6.20 -4.08
C LEU A 29 0.43 -6.02 -4.81
N CYS A 30 1.43 -6.83 -4.50
CA CYS A 30 2.72 -6.76 -5.17
C CYS A 30 2.61 -7.01 -6.66
N GLU A 31 1.80 -8.00 -7.06
CA GLU A 31 1.59 -8.29 -8.48
C GLU A 31 0.95 -7.12 -9.22
N LEU A 32 -0.04 -6.48 -8.59
CA LEU A 32 -0.68 -5.32 -9.19
C LEU A 32 0.30 -4.17 -9.34
N LEU A 33 1.12 -3.93 -8.32
CA LEU A 33 2.11 -2.85 -8.39
C LEU A 33 3.18 -3.12 -9.43
N ASP A 34 3.62 -4.36 -9.56
CA ASP A 34 4.62 -4.71 -10.55
C ASP A 34 4.10 -4.61 -11.99
N ALA A 35 2.79 -4.76 -12.17
CA ALA A 35 2.17 -4.63 -13.48
C ALA A 35 2.02 -3.17 -13.91
N ILE A 36 2.11 -2.22 -12.98
CA ILE A 36 1.97 -0.80 -13.28
C ILE A 36 3.30 -0.25 -13.79
N PRO A 37 3.31 0.46 -14.93
CA PRO A 37 4.55 1.07 -15.43
C PRO A 37 5.18 2.01 -14.40
N ILE A 38 6.50 2.02 -14.37
CA ILE A 38 7.25 2.78 -13.36
C ILE A 38 7.07 4.30 -13.52
N ASP A 39 6.67 4.75 -14.70
CA ASP A 39 6.43 6.17 -14.96
C ASP A 39 5.06 6.66 -14.48
N LYS A 40 4.23 5.76 -13.98
CA LYS A 40 2.92 6.13 -13.44
C LYS A 40 3.01 6.39 -11.94
N THR A 41 2.26 7.37 -11.48
CA THR A 41 2.11 7.65 -10.07
C THR A 41 1.01 6.75 -9.50
N VAL A 42 1.28 6.11 -8.38
CA VAL A 42 0.32 5.22 -7.73
C VAL A 42 -0.03 5.77 -6.35
N ALA A 43 -1.31 5.86 -6.06
CA ALA A 43 -1.81 6.19 -4.74
C ALA A 43 -2.50 4.97 -4.15
N LEU A 44 -2.14 4.62 -2.93
CA LEU A 44 -2.80 3.56 -2.18
C LEU A 44 -3.72 4.19 -1.14
N ASP A 45 -5.01 3.94 -1.27
CA ASP A 45 -5.98 4.40 -0.29
C ASP A 45 -6.23 3.29 0.71
N LEU A 46 -5.88 3.56 1.95
CA LEU A 46 -5.95 2.57 3.04
C LEU A 46 -7.08 2.88 4.02
N GLN A 47 -8.04 3.72 3.62
CA GLN A 47 -9.12 4.12 4.50
C GLN A 47 -9.92 2.93 5.05
N ASP A 48 -10.17 1.95 4.21
CA ASP A 48 -10.96 0.78 4.58
C ASP A 48 -10.13 -0.43 5.00
N LEU A 49 -8.85 -0.21 5.23
CA LEU A 49 -7.96 -1.27 5.69
C LEU A 49 -8.25 -1.57 7.17
N VAL A 50 -8.66 -2.80 7.44
CA VAL A 50 -9.04 -3.22 8.79
C VAL A 50 -7.82 -3.67 9.59
N LEU A 51 -6.91 -4.39 8.92
CA LEU A 51 -5.74 -4.94 9.59
C LEU A 51 -4.58 -5.06 8.63
N ALA A 52 -3.39 -4.69 9.09
CA ALA A 52 -2.14 -4.96 8.40
C ALA A 52 -1.14 -5.50 9.40
N ASP A 53 -0.40 -6.54 9.04
CA ASP A 53 0.63 -7.05 9.93
C ASP A 53 1.95 -6.29 9.73
N ARG A 54 2.93 -6.58 10.60
CA ARG A 54 4.18 -5.85 10.62
C ARG A 54 4.98 -6.00 9.32
N ALA A 55 4.96 -7.19 8.75
CA ALA A 55 5.67 -7.45 7.48
C ALA A 55 5.07 -6.60 6.36
N VAL A 56 3.75 -6.45 6.35
CA VAL A 56 3.07 -5.62 5.36
C VAL A 56 3.41 -4.15 5.55
N VAL A 57 3.49 -3.69 6.80
CA VAL A 57 3.85 -2.30 7.09
C VAL A 57 5.23 -1.97 6.55
N ARG A 58 6.20 -2.88 6.72
CA ARG A 58 7.54 -2.72 6.14
C ARG A 58 7.49 -2.64 4.63
N LEU A 59 6.69 -3.49 4.02
CA LEU A 59 6.56 -3.54 2.56
C LEU A 59 5.94 -2.26 2.02
N LEU A 60 4.91 -1.74 2.69
CA LEU A 60 4.30 -0.47 2.30
C LEU A 60 5.30 0.68 2.37
N ARG A 61 6.13 0.68 3.41
CA ARG A 61 7.17 1.68 3.56
C ARG A 61 8.18 1.59 2.42
N ASP A 62 8.60 0.39 2.07
CA ASP A 62 9.52 0.18 0.97
C ASP A 62 8.93 0.65 -0.36
N PHE A 63 7.67 0.36 -0.60
CA PHE A 63 6.99 0.81 -1.81
C PHE A 63 6.91 2.34 -1.87
N GLU A 64 6.62 2.97 -0.74
CA GLU A 64 6.55 4.42 -0.67
C GLU A 64 7.90 5.07 -1.05
N GLU A 65 8.99 4.46 -0.61
CA GLU A 65 10.32 4.97 -0.89
C GLU A 65 10.80 4.70 -2.31
N ARG A 66 10.53 3.49 -2.82
CA ARG A 66 11.13 3.04 -4.08
C ARG A 66 10.29 3.31 -5.31
N LYS A 67 8.98 3.21 -5.21
CA LYS A 67 8.09 3.24 -6.37
C LYS A 67 7.26 4.51 -6.49
N ARG A 68 7.58 5.51 -5.70
CA ARG A 68 6.84 6.78 -5.70
C ARG A 68 5.36 6.56 -5.42
N ILE A 69 5.07 5.65 -4.52
CA ILE A 69 3.71 5.37 -4.09
C ILE A 69 3.34 6.37 -3.01
N VAL A 70 2.15 6.94 -3.13
CA VAL A 70 1.61 7.85 -2.13
C VAL A 70 0.56 7.09 -1.33
N LEU A 71 0.70 7.09 -0.01
CA LEU A 71 -0.28 6.47 0.88
C LEU A 71 -1.31 7.52 1.28
N ARG A 72 -2.59 7.20 1.07
CA ARG A 72 -3.69 8.08 1.43
C ARG A 72 -4.54 7.43 2.51
N ASN A 73 -5.04 8.26 3.44
CA ASN A 73 -5.91 7.80 4.52
C ASN A 73 -5.29 6.66 5.31
N CYS A 74 -3.97 6.74 5.51
CA CYS A 74 -3.24 5.70 6.21
C CYS A 74 -3.65 5.69 7.69
N PRO A 75 -4.07 4.54 8.23
CA PRO A 75 -4.41 4.47 9.66
C PRO A 75 -3.23 4.84 10.55
N SER A 76 -3.55 5.45 11.69
CA SER A 76 -2.52 5.95 12.61
C SER A 76 -1.56 4.86 13.06
N TYR A 77 -2.06 3.66 13.33
CA TYR A 77 -1.19 2.58 13.83
C TYR A 77 -0.16 2.17 12.78
N ILE A 78 -0.50 2.25 11.50
CA ILE A 78 0.44 1.94 10.42
C ILE A 78 1.54 3.00 10.37
N ARG A 79 1.19 4.27 10.49
CA ARG A 79 2.18 5.35 10.52
C ARG A 79 3.12 5.21 11.71
N ILE A 80 2.58 4.83 12.87
CA ILE A 80 3.39 4.61 14.07
C ILE A 80 4.37 3.47 13.84
N TRP A 81 3.91 2.37 13.25
CA TRP A 81 4.78 1.22 12.97
C TRP A 81 5.85 1.56 11.95
N MET A 82 5.50 2.35 10.92
CA MET A 82 6.48 2.79 9.93
C MET A 82 7.56 3.64 10.56
N ALA A 83 7.19 4.54 11.45
CA ALA A 83 8.15 5.37 12.15
C ALA A 83 9.08 4.52 13.01
N ALA A 84 8.55 3.51 13.70
CA ALA A 84 9.36 2.61 14.51
C ALA A 84 10.34 1.81 13.66
N GLU A 85 9.92 1.33 12.49
CA GLU A 85 10.80 0.60 11.58
C GLU A 85 11.86 1.51 10.95
N GLY A 86 11.59 2.79 10.86
CA GLY A 86 12.53 3.76 10.29
C GLY A 86 13.57 4.26 11.27
N ILE A 87 13.39 4.01 12.55
CA ILE A 87 14.34 4.45 13.59
C ILE A 87 15.35 3.34 13.80
N GLN A 88 16.47 3.44 13.25
CA GLN A 88 17.47 2.40 13.43
C GLN A 88 18.82 3.00 13.74
#